data_2a819c2434b9fbc96e4ed0f9e32b3d7a
#
_entry.id   2a819c2434b9fbc96e4ed0f9e32b3d7a
#
_cell.length_a   1.000
_cell.length_b   1.000
_cell.length_c   1.000
_cell.angle_alpha   90.00
_cell.angle_beta   90.00
_cell.angle_gamma   90.00
#
_symmetry.space_group_name_H-M   'P 1'
#
loop_
_entity.id
_entity.type
_entity.pdbx_description
1 polymer ?
#
loop_
_entity_poly.entity_id
_entity_poly.type
_entity_poly.pdbx_seq_one_letter_code
_entity_poly.pdbx_strand_id
1 'polypeptide(L)'
;MKKPIVVGSVAYDPKIVTIWDIIRDYFNDNGVRLDYVLFSNYEAQIEYLLSGKIDIAWNTNVAWVRTYELSNHKAQALLMRDTDIDFKSVFITKAKSGIKSVQDLKGKKFGLGSADSAQAAILPLKYLQNELDESIKDVEIVKFNSDLGKHGDTGRSEFDVLEAIKNDKLDAGAIGISTWVRVLEEGLFPAGEIESFYTSEGYCHCNFTALNSLDEKVKKTFVDMMLSQDPNEPIIKKMMQMEGLNKWVITTEKELKGYDVLTQAMKEQNLIKNNW
;
A
#
# COMPACT_ATOMS: atom_id res chain seq x y z
N MET A 1 -16.75 -30.78 10.76
CA MET A 1 -16.84 -29.29 10.71
C MET A 1 -16.07 -28.84 9.47
N LYS A 2 -16.61 -27.93 8.66
CA LYS A 2 -15.86 -27.40 7.51
C LYS A 2 -14.65 -26.61 8.02
N LYS A 3 -13.48 -26.74 7.37
CA LYS A 3 -12.28 -25.97 7.67
C LYS A 3 -12.61 -24.47 7.52
N PRO A 4 -12.16 -23.56 8.43
CA PRO A 4 -12.34 -22.12 8.23
C PRO A 4 -11.53 -21.64 7.01
N ILE A 5 -11.98 -20.56 6.38
CA ILE A 5 -11.16 -19.76 5.49
C ILE A 5 -10.17 -18.99 6.37
N VAL A 6 -8.88 -19.13 6.11
CA VAL A 6 -7.84 -18.47 6.91
C VAL A 6 -7.26 -17.31 6.10
N VAL A 7 -7.41 -16.09 6.65
CA VAL A 7 -6.90 -14.86 6.03
C VAL A 7 -5.66 -14.37 6.76
N GLY A 8 -4.62 -14.03 6.03
CA GLY A 8 -3.43 -13.35 6.56
C GLY A 8 -3.54 -11.84 6.44
N SER A 9 -3.09 -11.13 7.47
CA SER A 9 -2.93 -9.66 7.46
C SER A 9 -1.70 -9.26 8.26
N VAL A 10 -1.08 -8.13 7.92
CA VAL A 10 0.05 -7.59 8.66
C VAL A 10 -0.44 -6.64 9.74
N ALA A 11 0.04 -6.83 10.97
CA ALA A 11 -0.24 -5.95 12.10
C ALA A 11 0.61 -4.68 12.02
N TYR A 12 0.21 -3.71 11.21
CA TYR A 12 0.88 -2.42 11.09
C TYR A 12 0.35 -1.36 12.07
N ASP A 13 -0.87 -1.57 12.59
CA ASP A 13 -1.55 -0.68 13.53
C ASP A 13 -2.39 -1.50 14.50
N PRO A 14 -2.56 -1.10 15.77
CA PRO A 14 -3.43 -1.82 16.75
C PRO A 14 -4.89 -1.97 16.29
N LYS A 15 -5.42 -1.05 15.48
CA LYS A 15 -6.78 -1.12 14.93
C LYS A 15 -7.05 -2.39 14.11
N ILE A 16 -6.02 -3.02 13.57
CA ILE A 16 -6.11 -4.21 12.72
C ILE A 16 -6.83 -5.36 13.41
N VAL A 17 -6.56 -5.56 14.71
CA VAL A 17 -7.26 -6.60 15.49
C VAL A 17 -8.77 -6.35 15.49
N THR A 18 -9.20 -5.12 15.76
CA THR A 18 -10.63 -4.76 15.77
C THR A 18 -11.27 -4.93 14.37
N ILE A 19 -10.58 -4.55 13.32
CA ILE A 19 -11.06 -4.71 11.95
C ILE A 19 -11.30 -6.19 11.63
N TRP A 20 -10.30 -7.03 11.89
CA TRP A 20 -10.39 -8.47 11.59
C TRP A 20 -11.35 -9.22 12.51
N ASP A 21 -11.49 -8.80 13.76
CA ASP A 21 -12.54 -9.36 14.66
C ASP A 21 -13.94 -9.09 14.09
N ILE A 22 -14.22 -7.86 13.63
CA ILE A 22 -15.51 -7.52 13.02
C ILE A 22 -15.76 -8.34 11.74
N ILE A 23 -14.76 -8.45 10.86
CA ILE A 23 -14.88 -9.23 9.63
C ILE A 23 -15.11 -10.71 9.95
N ARG A 24 -14.31 -11.29 10.86
CA ARG A 24 -14.44 -12.69 11.29
C ARG A 24 -15.83 -12.97 11.87
N ASP A 25 -16.31 -12.12 12.77
CA ASP A 25 -17.59 -12.30 13.45
C ASP A 25 -18.73 -12.17 12.43
N TYR A 26 -18.67 -11.20 11.50
CA TYR A 26 -19.64 -11.08 10.40
C TYR A 26 -19.74 -12.36 9.57
N PHE A 27 -18.60 -12.96 9.17
CA PHE A 27 -18.60 -14.22 8.42
C PHE A 27 -19.21 -15.37 9.23
N ASN A 28 -18.78 -15.53 10.49
CA ASN A 28 -19.23 -16.62 11.35
C ASN A 28 -20.74 -16.53 11.66
N ASP A 29 -21.27 -15.33 11.90
CA ASP A 29 -22.69 -15.08 12.15
C ASP A 29 -23.55 -15.38 10.91
N ASN A 30 -22.97 -15.25 9.72
CA ASN A 30 -23.60 -15.61 8.46
C ASN A 30 -23.30 -17.06 7.97
N GLY A 31 -22.81 -17.92 8.86
CA GLY A 31 -22.61 -19.35 8.63
C GLY A 31 -21.38 -19.72 7.79
N VAL A 32 -20.50 -18.78 7.52
CA VAL A 32 -19.21 -19.01 6.86
C VAL A 32 -18.10 -18.91 7.88
N ARG A 33 -17.40 -20.02 8.14
CA ARG A 33 -16.28 -20.00 9.11
C ARG A 33 -15.09 -19.28 8.52
N LEU A 34 -14.68 -18.20 9.17
CA LEU A 34 -13.46 -17.45 8.87
C LEU A 34 -12.61 -17.33 10.13
N ASP A 35 -11.31 -17.38 9.95
CA ASP A 35 -10.30 -17.06 10.96
C ASP A 35 -9.19 -16.24 10.31
N TYR A 36 -8.34 -15.58 11.10
CA TYR A 36 -7.27 -14.77 10.60
C TYR A 36 -5.96 -14.97 11.36
N VAL A 37 -4.83 -14.68 10.67
CA VAL A 37 -3.48 -14.71 11.25
C VAL A 37 -2.83 -13.35 11.02
N LEU A 38 -2.29 -12.77 12.08
CA LEU A 38 -1.56 -11.52 12.01
C LEU A 38 -0.05 -11.78 11.93
N PHE A 39 0.58 -11.14 10.95
CA PHE A 39 2.01 -11.21 10.70
C PHE A 39 2.71 -9.92 11.15
N SER A 40 3.98 -10.03 11.50
CA SER A 40 4.82 -8.88 11.83
C SER A 40 5.34 -8.14 10.60
N ASN A 41 5.37 -8.79 9.43
CA ASN A 41 5.82 -8.22 8.17
C ASN A 41 5.19 -8.95 6.97
N TYR A 42 5.27 -8.33 5.79
CA TYR A 42 4.68 -8.87 4.56
C TYR A 42 5.45 -10.06 4.00
N GLU A 43 6.76 -10.17 4.24
CA GLU A 43 7.56 -11.28 3.79
C GLU A 43 7.07 -12.62 4.37
N ALA A 44 6.84 -12.65 5.69
CA ALA A 44 6.29 -13.82 6.36
C ALA A 44 4.87 -14.15 5.87
N GLN A 45 4.04 -13.14 5.62
CA GLN A 45 2.70 -13.34 5.06
C GLN A 45 2.75 -13.96 3.66
N ILE A 46 3.61 -13.45 2.77
CA ILE A 46 3.81 -14.00 1.41
C ILE A 46 4.24 -15.46 1.48
N GLU A 47 5.22 -15.81 2.34
CA GLU A 47 5.67 -17.18 2.52
C GLU A 47 4.55 -18.13 2.97
N TYR A 48 3.71 -17.67 3.90
CA TYR A 48 2.56 -18.45 4.39
C TYR A 48 1.50 -18.64 3.31
N LEU A 49 1.23 -17.63 2.50
CA LEU A 49 0.31 -17.75 1.36
C LEU A 49 0.88 -18.73 0.31
N LEU A 50 2.13 -18.54 -0.12
CA LEU A 50 2.77 -19.40 -1.13
C LEU A 50 2.89 -20.87 -0.67
N SER A 51 3.05 -21.11 0.63
CA SER A 51 3.07 -22.47 1.20
C SER A 51 1.68 -23.05 1.52
N GLY A 52 0.59 -22.32 1.26
CA GLY A 52 -0.78 -22.76 1.52
C GLY A 52 -1.14 -22.87 3.00
N LYS A 53 -0.42 -22.19 3.89
CA LYS A 53 -0.72 -22.13 5.33
C LYS A 53 -1.83 -21.14 5.66
N ILE A 54 -2.05 -20.14 4.81
CA ILE A 54 -3.22 -19.26 4.76
C ILE A 54 -3.86 -19.39 3.38
N ASP A 55 -5.16 -19.13 3.29
CA ASP A 55 -5.93 -19.30 2.07
C ASP A 55 -5.96 -18.00 1.25
N ILE A 56 -6.03 -16.85 1.92
CA ILE A 56 -6.11 -15.51 1.32
C ILE A 56 -5.21 -14.58 2.12
N ALA A 57 -4.60 -13.60 1.47
CA ALA A 57 -3.80 -12.56 2.12
C ALA A 57 -4.34 -11.17 1.80
N TRP A 58 -4.46 -10.29 2.81
CA TRP A 58 -4.62 -8.87 2.62
C TRP A 58 -3.23 -8.28 2.34
N ASN A 59 -2.95 -8.04 1.08
CA ASN A 59 -1.64 -7.65 0.57
C ASN A 59 -1.61 -6.18 0.17
N THR A 60 -0.47 -5.52 0.45
CA THR A 60 -0.09 -4.30 -0.28
C THR A 60 0.17 -4.62 -1.75
N ASN A 61 0.27 -3.60 -2.57
CA ASN A 61 0.66 -3.75 -3.97
C ASN A 61 2.05 -4.40 -4.14
N VAL A 62 3.02 -4.08 -3.29
CA VAL A 62 4.35 -4.72 -3.29
C VAL A 62 4.22 -6.21 -2.96
N ALA A 63 3.45 -6.55 -1.93
CA ALA A 63 3.21 -7.95 -1.55
C ALA A 63 2.43 -8.70 -2.64
N TRP A 64 1.47 -8.05 -3.31
CA TRP A 64 0.77 -8.60 -4.47
C TRP A 64 1.73 -8.91 -5.61
N VAL A 65 2.53 -7.93 -6.06
CA VAL A 65 3.48 -8.12 -7.17
C VAL A 65 4.45 -9.26 -6.87
N ARG A 66 4.99 -9.32 -5.64
CA ARG A 66 5.89 -10.41 -5.23
C ARG A 66 5.19 -11.76 -5.22
N THR A 67 3.98 -11.84 -4.66
CA THR A 67 3.21 -13.09 -4.65
C THR A 67 2.94 -13.57 -6.07
N TYR A 68 2.55 -12.68 -6.97
CA TYR A 68 2.26 -12.99 -8.37
C TYR A 68 3.49 -13.50 -9.11
N GLU A 69 4.61 -12.80 -9.01
CA GLU A 69 5.87 -13.19 -9.66
C GLU A 69 6.46 -14.49 -9.06
N LEU A 70 6.50 -14.61 -7.73
CA LEU A 70 7.06 -15.79 -7.05
C LEU A 70 6.19 -17.05 -7.21
N SER A 71 4.90 -16.90 -7.43
CA SER A 71 3.99 -18.02 -7.76
C SER A 71 4.04 -18.43 -9.24
N ASN A 72 4.91 -17.84 -10.06
CA ASN A 72 4.88 -17.96 -11.52
C ASN A 72 3.52 -17.58 -12.11
N HIS A 73 3.00 -16.43 -11.72
CA HIS A 73 1.71 -15.86 -12.17
C HIS A 73 0.49 -16.73 -11.79
N LYS A 74 0.60 -17.52 -10.71
CA LYS A 74 -0.48 -18.40 -10.22
C LYS A 74 -1.19 -17.83 -9.00
N ALA A 75 -1.33 -16.52 -8.93
CA ALA A 75 -2.09 -15.80 -7.93
C ALA A 75 -3.17 -14.93 -8.60
N GLN A 76 -4.23 -14.65 -7.85
CA GLN A 76 -5.36 -13.84 -8.27
C GLN A 76 -5.65 -12.79 -7.20
N ALA A 77 -5.80 -11.52 -7.61
CA ALA A 77 -6.40 -10.49 -6.79
C ALA A 77 -7.93 -10.61 -6.87
N LEU A 78 -8.59 -10.72 -5.72
CA LEU A 78 -10.02 -10.98 -5.62
C LEU A 78 -10.82 -9.68 -5.47
N LEU A 79 -10.46 -8.90 -4.48
CA LEU A 79 -11.13 -7.67 -4.05
C LEU A 79 -10.12 -6.63 -3.63
N MET A 80 -10.51 -5.37 -3.69
CA MET A 80 -9.78 -4.22 -3.16
C MET A 80 -10.75 -3.21 -2.56
N ARG A 81 -10.24 -2.23 -1.83
CA ARG A 81 -11.01 -1.05 -1.42
C ARG A 81 -11.19 -0.14 -2.64
N ASP A 82 -12.30 0.60 -2.68
CA ASP A 82 -12.47 1.65 -3.69
C ASP A 82 -11.37 2.73 -3.61
N THR A 83 -10.82 2.96 -2.43
CA THR A 83 -9.71 3.90 -2.18
C THR A 83 -8.33 3.36 -2.60
N ASP A 84 -8.22 2.08 -2.96
CA ASP A 84 -7.00 1.49 -3.51
C ASP A 84 -6.88 1.67 -5.03
N ILE A 85 -7.92 2.18 -5.68
CA ILE A 85 -7.93 2.49 -7.12
C ILE A 85 -7.47 3.94 -7.30
N ASP A 86 -6.61 4.17 -8.30
CA ASP A 86 -6.05 5.51 -8.60
C ASP A 86 -5.24 6.11 -7.43
N PHE A 87 -4.56 5.25 -6.65
CA PHE A 87 -3.64 5.69 -5.60
C PHE A 87 -2.44 6.39 -6.23
N LYS A 88 -1.84 7.38 -5.52
CA LYS A 88 -0.80 8.24 -6.11
C LYS A 88 0.36 8.47 -5.15
N SER A 89 1.53 8.69 -5.73
CA SER A 89 2.67 9.29 -5.03
C SER A 89 2.66 10.80 -5.22
N VAL A 90 3.01 11.53 -4.18
CA VAL A 90 3.03 12.99 -4.17
C VAL A 90 4.42 13.45 -3.77
N PHE A 91 5.03 14.35 -4.54
CA PHE A 91 6.29 14.99 -4.17
C PHE A 91 5.99 16.36 -3.54
N ILE A 92 6.60 16.57 -2.39
CA ILE A 92 6.35 17.71 -1.52
C ILE A 92 7.64 18.47 -1.22
N THR A 93 7.50 19.74 -0.94
CA THR A 93 8.59 20.67 -0.58
C THR A 93 8.06 21.79 0.31
N LYS A 94 8.94 22.61 0.89
CA LYS A 94 8.52 23.88 1.54
C LYS A 94 7.97 24.86 0.52
N ALA A 95 6.88 25.52 0.82
CA ALA A 95 6.19 26.44 -0.07
C ALA A 95 7.04 27.60 -0.62
N LYS A 96 8.16 27.92 -0.02
CA LYS A 96 9.08 29.00 -0.45
C LYS A 96 10.45 28.46 -0.89
N SER A 97 10.54 27.16 -1.19
CA SER A 97 11.79 26.51 -1.59
C SER A 97 12.29 26.93 -2.98
N GLY A 98 11.40 27.40 -3.85
CA GLY A 98 11.67 27.62 -5.26
C GLY A 98 11.54 26.38 -6.13
N ILE A 99 11.31 25.18 -5.58
CA ILE A 99 11.10 23.93 -6.29
C ILE A 99 9.65 23.89 -6.80
N LYS A 100 9.46 23.82 -8.12
CA LYS A 100 8.16 23.80 -8.78
C LYS A 100 7.98 22.60 -9.72
N SER A 101 9.08 21.91 -10.02
CA SER A 101 9.12 20.75 -10.91
C SER A 101 10.19 19.76 -10.46
N VAL A 102 10.16 18.54 -11.02
CA VAL A 102 11.18 17.52 -10.76
C VAL A 102 12.57 17.99 -11.22
N GLN A 103 12.64 18.80 -12.28
CA GLN A 103 13.89 19.34 -12.82
C GLN A 103 14.62 20.30 -11.88
N ASP A 104 13.89 20.93 -10.93
CA ASP A 104 14.46 21.81 -9.92
C ASP A 104 15.18 21.07 -8.79
N LEU A 105 15.12 19.72 -8.79
CA LEU A 105 15.76 18.87 -7.77
C LEU A 105 17.28 18.72 -7.97
N LYS A 106 17.85 19.22 -9.06
CA LYS A 106 19.30 19.16 -9.32
C LYS A 106 20.07 19.85 -8.18
N GLY A 107 21.02 19.14 -7.58
CA GLY A 107 21.81 19.60 -6.43
C GLY A 107 21.03 19.66 -5.11
N LYS A 108 19.84 19.04 -5.05
CA LYS A 108 18.95 19.02 -3.88
C LYS A 108 18.96 17.68 -3.18
N LYS A 109 18.51 17.68 -1.91
CA LYS A 109 18.28 16.48 -1.10
C LYS A 109 16.83 16.07 -1.18
N PHE A 110 16.59 14.86 -1.68
CA PHE A 110 15.25 14.29 -1.84
C PHE A 110 15.04 13.08 -0.93
N GLY A 111 14.03 13.15 -0.07
CA GLY A 111 13.66 12.09 0.87
C GLY A 111 12.76 11.04 0.24
N LEU A 112 13.11 9.77 0.45
CA LEU A 112 12.26 8.62 0.19
C LEU A 112 11.90 7.94 1.51
N GLY A 113 10.69 7.39 1.59
CA GLY A 113 10.27 6.51 2.69
C GLY A 113 11.00 5.18 2.70
N SER A 114 10.43 4.18 3.40
CA SER A 114 10.99 2.82 3.47
C SER A 114 11.21 2.21 2.10
N ALA A 115 12.34 1.54 1.91
CA ALA A 115 12.77 0.98 0.63
C ALA A 115 11.76 0.00 0.00
N ASP A 116 10.90 -0.59 0.83
CA ASP A 116 9.81 -1.50 0.45
C ASP A 116 8.45 -0.80 0.25
N SER A 117 8.38 0.53 0.38
CA SER A 117 7.15 1.30 0.15
C SER A 117 6.98 1.63 -1.32
N ALA A 118 5.85 1.22 -1.91
CA ALA A 118 5.51 1.57 -3.29
C ALA A 118 5.37 3.08 -3.46
N GLN A 119 4.57 3.73 -2.60
CA GLN A 119 4.17 5.14 -2.72
C GLN A 119 5.26 6.13 -2.32
N ALA A 120 6.15 5.74 -1.40
CA ALA A 120 7.12 6.67 -0.83
C ALA A 120 8.59 6.38 -1.26
N ALA A 121 8.86 5.25 -1.95
CA ALA A 121 10.22 4.90 -2.36
C ALA A 121 10.30 4.30 -3.78
N ILE A 122 9.65 3.17 -4.04
CA ILE A 122 9.86 2.39 -5.28
C ILE A 122 9.39 3.18 -6.51
N LEU A 123 8.14 3.62 -6.50
CA LEU A 123 7.56 4.41 -7.60
C LEU A 123 8.15 5.83 -7.67
N PRO A 124 8.31 6.57 -6.55
CA PRO A 124 9.02 7.83 -6.58
C PRO A 124 10.41 7.76 -7.23
N LEU A 125 11.21 6.75 -6.90
CA LEU A 125 12.52 6.58 -7.53
C LEU A 125 12.39 6.33 -9.05
N LYS A 126 11.42 5.52 -9.48
CA LYS A 126 11.12 5.30 -10.90
C LYS A 126 10.71 6.59 -11.60
N TYR A 127 9.85 7.41 -10.98
CA TYR A 127 9.42 8.69 -11.55
C TYR A 127 10.58 9.69 -11.65
N LEU A 128 11.41 9.79 -10.60
CA LEU A 128 12.62 10.61 -10.65
C LEU A 128 13.56 10.19 -11.79
N GLN A 129 13.77 8.88 -11.95
CA GLN A 129 14.60 8.34 -13.05
C GLN A 129 14.04 8.69 -14.42
N ASN A 130 12.72 8.58 -14.61
CA ASN A 130 12.07 8.88 -15.88
C ASN A 130 12.13 10.38 -16.23
N GLU A 131 12.00 11.26 -15.23
CA GLU A 131 11.95 12.72 -15.43
C GLU A 131 13.34 13.36 -15.55
N LEU A 132 14.34 12.81 -14.86
CA LEU A 132 15.68 13.39 -14.76
C LEU A 132 16.71 12.66 -15.61
N ASP A 133 16.42 11.43 -16.04
CA ASP A 133 17.36 10.56 -16.77
C ASP A 133 18.74 10.54 -16.08
N GLU A 134 19.84 10.82 -16.80
CA GLU A 134 21.17 10.85 -16.19
C GLU A 134 21.36 11.92 -15.11
N SER A 135 20.54 12.96 -15.09
CA SER A 135 20.61 14.04 -14.08
C SER A 135 20.15 13.60 -12.70
N ILE A 136 19.57 12.41 -12.54
CA ILE A 136 19.22 11.87 -11.21
C ILE A 136 20.45 11.73 -10.32
N LYS A 137 21.64 11.51 -10.88
CA LYS A 137 22.92 11.45 -10.14
C LYS A 137 23.27 12.75 -9.42
N ASP A 138 22.68 13.86 -9.85
CA ASP A 138 22.86 15.18 -9.23
C ASP A 138 21.88 15.43 -8.06
N VAL A 139 21.00 14.47 -7.74
CA VAL A 139 20.05 14.52 -6.61
C VAL A 139 20.58 13.64 -5.49
N GLU A 140 20.72 14.19 -4.30
CA GLU A 140 21.08 13.41 -3.11
C GLU A 140 19.84 12.70 -2.57
N ILE A 141 19.76 11.37 -2.76
CA ILE A 141 18.65 10.55 -2.28
C ILE A 141 18.89 10.12 -0.82
N VAL A 142 17.97 10.49 0.07
CA VAL A 142 17.97 10.11 1.49
C VAL A 142 16.81 9.17 1.77
N LYS A 143 17.06 7.99 2.36
CA LYS A 143 16.03 6.97 2.66
C LYS A 143 15.74 6.89 4.15
N PHE A 144 14.45 6.78 4.50
CA PHE A 144 13.95 6.61 5.86
C PHE A 144 13.32 5.22 6.00
N ASN A 145 14.06 4.27 6.57
CA ASN A 145 13.66 2.87 6.67
C ASN A 145 13.01 2.52 8.03
N SER A 146 12.24 3.43 8.62
CA SER A 146 11.68 3.27 9.98
C SER A 146 10.56 2.23 10.07
N ASP A 147 9.96 1.84 8.95
CA ASP A 147 8.88 0.85 8.88
C ASP A 147 9.11 -0.26 7.84
N LEU A 148 10.37 -0.59 7.62
CA LEU A 148 10.77 -1.68 6.72
C LEU A 148 10.09 -3.01 7.09
N GLY A 149 9.58 -3.74 6.10
CA GLY A 149 8.75 -4.94 6.26
C GLY A 149 7.25 -4.64 6.38
N LYS A 150 6.86 -3.35 6.45
CA LYS A 150 5.46 -2.88 6.49
C LYS A 150 5.00 -2.25 5.18
N HIS A 151 5.86 -2.19 4.18
CA HIS A 151 5.59 -1.62 2.85
C HIS A 151 5.03 -0.19 2.87
N GLY A 152 5.35 0.59 3.93
CA GLY A 152 4.88 1.96 4.12
C GLY A 152 3.50 2.09 4.78
N ASP A 153 2.82 1.00 5.13
CA ASP A 153 1.45 1.03 5.67
C ASP A 153 1.32 1.73 7.03
N THR A 154 2.41 1.82 7.80
CA THR A 154 2.40 2.58 9.05
C THR A 154 2.39 4.09 8.83
N GLY A 155 2.80 4.55 7.64
CA GLY A 155 3.05 5.94 7.32
C GLY A 155 4.27 6.54 8.06
N ARG A 156 4.96 5.77 8.92
CA ARG A 156 6.03 6.32 9.77
C ARG A 156 7.17 6.91 8.95
N SER A 157 7.63 6.19 7.94
CA SER A 157 8.72 6.66 7.07
C SER A 157 8.33 7.91 6.26
N GLU A 158 7.06 8.05 5.90
CA GLU A 158 6.53 9.24 5.22
C GLU A 158 6.52 10.46 6.17
N PHE A 159 6.15 10.25 7.44
CA PHE A 159 6.26 11.32 8.47
C PHE A 159 7.71 11.69 8.76
N ASP A 160 8.66 10.74 8.73
CA ASP A 160 10.09 11.05 8.86
C ASP A 160 10.56 11.96 7.71
N VAL A 161 10.09 11.74 6.48
CA VAL A 161 10.34 12.63 5.33
C VAL A 161 9.76 14.02 5.58
N LEU A 162 8.50 14.12 6.02
CA LEU A 162 7.85 15.39 6.35
C LEU A 162 8.59 16.16 7.43
N GLU A 163 8.96 15.49 8.54
CA GLU A 163 9.74 16.11 9.63
C GLU A 163 11.11 16.58 9.16
N ALA A 164 11.77 15.83 8.28
CA ALA A 164 13.08 16.21 7.73
C ALA A 164 12.99 17.45 6.82
N ILE A 165 11.93 17.57 6.01
CA ILE A 165 11.65 18.78 5.21
C ILE A 165 11.37 19.97 6.14
N LYS A 166 10.53 19.79 7.16
CA LYS A 166 10.22 20.84 8.14
C LYS A 166 11.47 21.39 8.81
N ASN A 167 12.41 20.53 9.17
CA ASN A 167 13.63 20.84 9.88
C ASN A 167 14.82 21.21 8.95
N ASP A 168 14.59 21.53 7.68
CA ASP A 168 15.61 21.92 6.69
C ASP A 168 16.72 20.86 6.47
N LYS A 169 16.42 19.59 6.74
CA LYS A 169 17.33 18.46 6.48
C LYS A 169 17.18 17.91 5.06
N LEU A 170 16.04 18.15 4.44
CA LEU A 170 15.70 17.82 3.06
C LEU A 170 15.13 19.04 2.37
N ASP A 171 15.36 19.14 1.05
CA ASP A 171 14.75 20.15 0.18
C ASP A 171 13.34 19.71 -0.29
N ALA A 172 13.16 18.41 -0.55
CA ALA A 172 11.91 17.81 -1.01
C ALA A 172 11.84 16.33 -0.62
N GLY A 173 10.70 15.68 -0.90
CA GLY A 173 10.56 14.25 -0.67
C GLY A 173 9.25 13.69 -1.19
N ALA A 174 9.08 12.36 -1.12
CA ALA A 174 7.91 11.65 -1.60
C ALA A 174 7.10 11.05 -0.45
N ILE A 175 5.77 11.14 -0.58
CA ILE A 175 4.78 10.52 0.31
C ILE A 175 3.61 9.95 -0.51
N GLY A 176 2.77 9.14 0.11
CA GLY A 176 1.51 8.68 -0.49
C GLY A 176 0.42 9.75 -0.42
N ILE A 177 -0.53 9.68 -1.36
CA ILE A 177 -1.67 10.61 -1.41
C ILE A 177 -2.50 10.58 -0.12
N SER A 178 -2.64 9.43 0.54
CA SER A 178 -3.36 9.30 1.82
C SER A 178 -2.68 10.10 2.94
N THR A 179 -1.36 10.04 3.03
CA THR A 179 -0.60 10.84 3.99
C THR A 179 -0.69 12.33 3.65
N TRP A 180 -0.65 12.70 2.37
CA TRP A 180 -0.82 14.10 1.94
C TRP A 180 -2.19 14.66 2.33
N VAL A 181 -3.28 13.92 2.04
CA VAL A 181 -4.64 14.31 2.43
C VAL A 181 -4.74 14.48 3.94
N ARG A 182 -4.21 13.52 4.70
CA ARG A 182 -4.19 13.58 6.17
C ARG A 182 -3.44 14.80 6.70
N VAL A 183 -2.29 15.14 6.10
CA VAL A 183 -1.51 16.35 6.47
C VAL A 183 -2.36 17.61 6.33
N LEU A 184 -3.16 17.72 5.26
CA LEU A 184 -4.02 18.87 4.98
C LEU A 184 -5.25 18.91 5.90
N GLU A 185 -5.93 17.78 6.07
CA GLU A 185 -7.18 17.69 6.85
C GLU A 185 -6.95 17.84 8.35
N GLU A 186 -5.90 17.23 8.90
CA GLU A 186 -5.56 17.32 10.32
C GLU A 186 -4.76 18.58 10.67
N GLY A 187 -4.36 19.38 9.67
CA GLY A 187 -3.58 20.61 9.89
C GLY A 187 -2.24 20.35 10.56
N LEU A 188 -1.57 19.24 10.21
CA LEU A 188 -0.30 18.82 10.83
C LEU A 188 0.86 19.78 10.56
N PHE A 189 0.70 20.65 9.56
CA PHE A 189 1.60 21.76 9.25
C PHE A 189 0.79 23.05 9.09
N PRO A 190 1.36 24.21 9.43
CA PRO A 190 0.73 25.49 9.16
C PRO A 190 0.36 25.62 7.67
N ALA A 191 -0.81 26.20 7.38
CA ALA A 191 -1.26 26.39 6.02
C ALA A 191 -0.23 27.17 5.20
N GLY A 192 0.15 26.61 4.04
CA GLY A 192 1.14 27.22 3.14
C GLY A 192 2.60 27.03 3.58
N GLU A 193 2.90 26.18 4.55
CA GLU A 193 4.28 25.82 4.90
C GLU A 193 4.86 24.77 3.96
N ILE A 194 4.03 23.79 3.57
CA ILE A 194 4.39 22.71 2.63
C ILE A 194 3.44 22.73 1.44
N GLU A 195 3.97 22.46 0.26
CA GLU A 195 3.22 22.33 -0.99
C GLU A 195 3.64 21.09 -1.76
N SER A 196 2.73 20.55 -2.57
CA SER A 196 3.05 19.52 -3.56
C SER A 196 3.44 20.17 -4.88
N PHE A 197 4.47 19.61 -5.56
CA PHE A 197 4.92 20.08 -6.87
C PHE A 197 4.85 19.01 -7.95
N TYR A 198 4.59 17.75 -7.57
CA TYR A 198 4.39 16.63 -8.49
C TYR A 198 3.40 15.64 -7.91
N THR A 199 2.53 15.11 -8.75
CA THR A 199 1.63 14.00 -8.40
C THR A 199 1.69 13.00 -9.53
N SER A 200 1.90 11.74 -9.19
CA SER A 200 2.02 10.66 -10.17
C SER A 200 0.69 10.34 -10.86
N GLU A 201 0.76 9.63 -11.99
CA GLU A 201 -0.37 8.85 -12.48
C GLU A 201 -0.87 7.88 -11.43
N GLY A 202 -2.14 7.52 -11.52
CA GLY A 202 -2.78 6.61 -10.57
C GLY A 202 -2.36 5.16 -10.80
N TYR A 203 -2.21 4.43 -9.69
CA TYR A 203 -1.93 2.98 -9.67
C TYR A 203 -2.81 2.29 -8.63
N CYS A 204 -2.87 0.95 -8.66
CA CYS A 204 -3.60 0.19 -7.64
C CYS A 204 -2.74 -0.11 -6.42
N HIS A 205 -3.38 -0.13 -5.23
CA HIS A 205 -2.69 -0.33 -3.95
C HIS A 205 -3.02 -1.72 -3.37
N CYS A 206 -3.73 -1.83 -2.25
CA CYS A 206 -3.97 -3.11 -1.58
C CYS A 206 -5.01 -3.99 -2.29
N ASN A 207 -4.91 -5.31 -2.11
CA ASN A 207 -5.93 -6.26 -2.55
C ASN A 207 -5.94 -7.53 -1.70
N PHE A 208 -7.06 -8.27 -1.73
CA PHE A 208 -7.11 -9.64 -1.26
C PHE A 208 -6.55 -10.57 -2.33
N THR A 209 -5.45 -11.24 -2.01
CA THR A 209 -4.74 -12.16 -2.89
C THR A 209 -5.00 -13.61 -2.50
N ALA A 210 -5.34 -14.46 -3.48
CA ALA A 210 -5.39 -15.90 -3.32
C ALA A 210 -4.55 -16.60 -4.40
N LEU A 211 -4.04 -17.82 -4.10
CA LEU A 211 -3.43 -18.65 -5.14
C LEU A 211 -4.49 -19.27 -6.03
N ASN A 212 -4.15 -19.54 -7.29
CA ASN A 212 -5.05 -20.23 -8.24
C ASN A 212 -5.42 -21.66 -7.78
N SER A 213 -4.60 -22.26 -6.92
CA SER A 213 -4.88 -23.57 -6.33
C SER A 213 -5.96 -23.58 -5.25
N LEU A 214 -6.35 -22.42 -4.72
CA LEU A 214 -7.48 -22.33 -3.79
C LEU A 214 -8.78 -22.64 -4.53
N ASP A 215 -9.63 -23.45 -3.91
CA ASP A 215 -10.94 -23.84 -4.47
C ASP A 215 -11.78 -22.60 -4.87
N GLU A 216 -12.28 -22.57 -6.10
CA GLU A 216 -13.06 -21.44 -6.64
C GLU A 216 -14.33 -21.16 -5.82
N LYS A 217 -14.91 -22.19 -5.20
CA LYS A 217 -16.06 -22.00 -4.32
C LYS A 217 -15.68 -21.26 -3.07
N VAL A 218 -14.47 -21.47 -2.52
CA VAL A 218 -13.95 -20.74 -1.36
C VAL A 218 -13.71 -19.29 -1.72
N LYS A 219 -13.04 -19.01 -2.85
CA LYS A 219 -12.82 -17.65 -3.36
C LYS A 219 -14.14 -16.92 -3.54
N LYS A 220 -15.10 -17.55 -4.25
CA LYS A 220 -16.41 -16.95 -4.48
C LYS A 220 -17.16 -16.70 -3.18
N THR A 221 -17.13 -17.63 -2.23
CA THR A 221 -17.78 -17.45 -0.93
C THR A 221 -17.19 -16.27 -0.19
N PHE A 222 -15.85 -16.12 -0.18
CA PHE A 222 -15.18 -15.00 0.44
C PHE A 222 -15.60 -13.67 -0.20
N VAL A 223 -15.56 -13.59 -1.53
CA VAL A 223 -15.94 -12.38 -2.28
C VAL A 223 -17.39 -12.00 -2.02
N ASP A 224 -18.33 -12.97 -2.11
CA ASP A 224 -19.75 -12.72 -1.88
C ASP A 224 -20.00 -12.18 -0.46
N MET A 225 -19.35 -12.76 0.55
CA MET A 225 -19.46 -12.33 1.95
C MET A 225 -18.93 -10.92 2.16
N MET A 226 -17.77 -10.57 1.59
CA MET A 226 -17.23 -9.21 1.69
C MET A 226 -18.14 -8.17 1.02
N LEU A 227 -18.69 -8.50 -0.15
CA LEU A 227 -19.58 -7.62 -0.90
C LEU A 227 -20.97 -7.48 -0.27
N SER A 228 -21.41 -8.44 0.55
CA SER A 228 -22.71 -8.41 1.22
C SER A 228 -22.75 -7.59 2.50
N GLN A 229 -21.62 -7.04 2.95
CA GLN A 229 -21.55 -6.18 4.12
C GLN A 229 -22.34 -4.89 3.89
N ASP A 230 -23.36 -4.64 4.73
CA ASP A 230 -24.17 -3.41 4.63
C ASP A 230 -23.45 -2.25 5.33
N PRO A 231 -23.05 -1.20 4.59
CA PRO A 231 -22.39 -0.03 5.16
C PRO A 231 -23.28 0.81 6.10
N ASN A 232 -24.60 0.52 6.15
CA ASN A 232 -25.52 1.17 7.09
C ASN A 232 -25.54 0.49 8.47
N GLU A 233 -25.06 -0.76 8.59
CA GLU A 233 -24.89 -1.40 9.87
C GLU A 233 -23.78 -0.72 10.68
N PRO A 234 -24.04 -0.29 11.93
CA PRO A 234 -23.07 0.52 12.69
C PRO A 234 -21.70 -0.14 12.86
N ILE A 235 -21.65 -1.47 13.05
CA ILE A 235 -20.39 -2.19 13.24
C ILE A 235 -19.61 -2.32 11.91
N ILE A 236 -20.31 -2.55 10.79
CA ILE A 236 -19.70 -2.60 9.45
C ILE A 236 -19.20 -1.21 9.05
N LYS A 237 -20.01 -0.17 9.26
CA LYS A 237 -19.61 1.22 9.04
C LYS A 237 -18.35 1.57 9.80
N LYS A 238 -18.27 1.18 11.08
CA LYS A 238 -17.07 1.40 11.91
C LYS A 238 -15.86 0.70 11.30
N MET A 239 -15.98 -0.55 10.89
CA MET A 239 -14.90 -1.33 10.26
C MET A 239 -14.44 -0.64 8.98
N MET A 240 -15.36 -0.27 8.09
CA MET A 240 -15.06 0.42 6.84
C MET A 240 -14.34 1.76 7.06
N GLN A 241 -14.77 2.55 8.04
CA GLN A 241 -14.10 3.80 8.43
C GLN A 241 -12.68 3.56 8.95
N MET A 242 -12.48 2.54 9.79
CA MET A 242 -11.16 2.16 10.31
C MET A 242 -10.22 1.67 9.20
N GLU A 243 -10.74 0.95 8.21
CA GLU A 243 -9.99 0.42 7.07
C GLU A 243 -9.84 1.46 5.93
N GLY A 244 -10.60 2.54 5.96
CA GLY A 244 -10.50 3.65 5.02
C GLY A 244 -11.12 3.36 3.66
N LEU A 245 -12.30 2.72 3.63
CA LEU A 245 -13.05 2.45 2.39
C LEU A 245 -14.50 2.90 2.51
N ASN A 246 -15.13 3.13 1.35
CA ASN A 246 -16.58 3.31 1.25
C ASN A 246 -17.26 2.01 0.79
N LYS A 247 -16.58 1.20 -0.04
CA LYS A 247 -17.06 -0.09 -0.53
C LYS A 247 -15.92 -1.00 -0.96
N TRP A 248 -16.17 -2.31 -0.93
CA TRP A 248 -15.32 -3.30 -1.58
C TRP A 248 -15.60 -3.35 -3.08
N VAL A 249 -14.56 -3.56 -3.87
CA VAL A 249 -14.62 -3.60 -5.34
C VAL A 249 -13.96 -4.89 -5.83
N ILE A 250 -14.63 -5.59 -6.75
CA ILE A 250 -14.05 -6.77 -7.41
C ILE A 250 -12.87 -6.31 -8.28
N THR A 251 -11.75 -6.98 -8.15
CA THR A 251 -10.59 -6.73 -9.01
C THR A 251 -10.83 -7.33 -10.39
N THR A 252 -10.84 -6.49 -11.42
CA THR A 252 -10.99 -6.89 -12.82
C THR A 252 -9.67 -6.72 -13.58
N GLU A 253 -9.64 -7.08 -14.86
CA GLU A 253 -8.47 -6.85 -15.73
C GLU A 253 -8.06 -5.37 -15.79
N LYS A 254 -9.00 -4.45 -15.62
CA LYS A 254 -8.72 -3.02 -15.59
C LYS A 254 -7.89 -2.64 -14.37
N GLU A 255 -8.30 -3.08 -13.17
CA GLU A 255 -7.57 -2.82 -11.93
C GLU A 255 -6.22 -3.55 -11.92
N LEU A 256 -6.14 -4.76 -12.50
CA LEU A 256 -4.86 -5.49 -12.61
C LEU A 256 -3.79 -4.70 -13.38
N LYS A 257 -4.16 -3.97 -14.43
CA LYS A 257 -3.24 -3.07 -15.14
C LYS A 257 -2.69 -1.95 -14.26
N GLY A 258 -3.40 -1.56 -13.23
CA GLY A 258 -2.94 -0.58 -12.24
C GLY A 258 -1.71 -1.02 -11.43
N TYR A 259 -1.29 -2.30 -11.51
CA TYR A 259 -0.07 -2.80 -10.90
C TYR A 259 1.14 -2.85 -11.86
N ASP A 260 0.94 -2.62 -13.17
CA ASP A 260 1.99 -2.80 -14.19
C ASP A 260 3.19 -1.88 -13.94
N VAL A 261 2.94 -0.61 -13.61
CA VAL A 261 4.00 0.38 -13.33
C VAL A 261 4.85 -0.04 -12.14
N LEU A 262 4.23 -0.56 -11.08
CA LEU A 262 4.94 -1.07 -9.90
C LEU A 262 5.72 -2.35 -10.22
N THR A 263 5.10 -3.26 -10.97
CA THR A 263 5.76 -4.51 -11.41
C THR A 263 7.02 -4.21 -12.20
N GLN A 264 6.95 -3.26 -13.13
CA GLN A 264 8.10 -2.82 -13.90
C GLN A 264 9.17 -2.18 -13.01
N ALA A 265 8.79 -1.24 -12.13
CA ALA A 265 9.72 -0.58 -11.22
C ALA A 265 10.44 -1.58 -10.30
N MET A 266 9.71 -2.56 -9.75
CA MET A 266 10.28 -3.60 -8.89
C MET A 266 11.25 -4.53 -9.65
N LYS A 267 10.97 -4.85 -10.91
CA LYS A 267 11.88 -5.64 -11.76
C LYS A 267 13.16 -4.85 -12.07
N GLU A 268 13.07 -3.60 -12.47
CA GLU A 268 14.21 -2.74 -12.76
C GLU A 268 15.11 -2.51 -11.54
N GLN A 269 14.50 -2.39 -10.35
CA GLN A 269 15.19 -2.19 -9.08
C GLN A 269 15.60 -3.51 -8.40
N ASN A 270 15.35 -4.68 -9.01
CA ASN A 270 15.63 -6.02 -8.48
C ASN A 270 14.95 -6.34 -7.14
N LEU A 271 13.72 -5.87 -6.93
CA LEU A 271 12.97 -5.97 -5.68
C LEU A 271 11.95 -7.13 -5.62
N ILE A 272 11.87 -7.98 -6.63
CA ILE A 272 10.96 -9.14 -6.63
C ILE A 272 11.38 -10.16 -5.57
N LYS A 273 12.68 -10.44 -5.44
CA LYS A 273 13.25 -11.21 -4.33
C LYS A 273 13.72 -10.22 -3.26
N ASN A 274 13.59 -10.58 -1.97
CA ASN A 274 13.95 -9.71 -0.83
C ASN A 274 15.40 -9.21 -0.92
N ASN A 275 15.59 -8.02 -1.46
CA ASN A 275 16.87 -7.34 -1.62
C ASN A 275 16.72 -5.86 -1.20
N TRP A 276 16.11 -5.64 0.01
CA TRP A 276 16.01 -4.30 0.59
C TRP A 276 17.32 -3.83 1.19
#